data_87f6bed5a5051a71d4c81a02a8456b32
#
_entry.id   87f6bed5a5051a71d4c81a02a8456b32
#
_cell.length_a   1.000
_cell.length_b   1.000
_cell.length_c   1.000
_cell.angle_alpha   90.00
_cell.angle_beta   90.00
_cell.angle_gamma   90.00
#
_symmetry.space_group_name_H-M   'P 1'
#
loop_
_entity.id
_entity.type
_entity.pdbx_description
1 polymer ?
#
loop_
_entity_poly.entity_id
_entity_poly.type
_entity_poly.pdbx_seq_one_letter_code
_entity_poly.pdbx_strand_id
1 'polypeptide(L)'
;MNHQPNVRVIDAIMGSGKTTHIINQLNNEKDLNKRFLIVTPYLKEIDRLNEAIPRLCLKSPNEDAPETSTKDKKKSKSKSQELLELIADDQNILITHSLFGVMPASTLTLLAAKGYEVIIDEVFECARQYGTGNDEMSCYDLSILFHNKVVTENDDGYLEWADHGRVDHKGVFHQLKQDCDNRRIRVKPTAKADKQTDMFFWELPVDQLKAFKSITVLTYMFDASVMRAYFRCYGIDWQHLSLTGDRELVSWSHAIEASEAQSIA
;
A
#
# COMPACT_ATOMS: atom_id res chain seq x y z
N MET A 1 -14.74 5.23 -15.91
CA MET A 1 -14.77 3.79 -16.26
C MET A 1 -14.46 3.03 -14.99
N ASN A 2 -15.37 2.18 -14.50
CA ASN A 2 -15.11 1.33 -13.33
C ASN A 2 -14.17 0.18 -13.74
N HIS A 3 -12.88 0.45 -13.81
CA HIS A 3 -11.89 -0.60 -13.94
C HIS A 3 -11.73 -1.28 -12.58
N GLN A 4 -12.06 -2.59 -12.50
CA GLN A 4 -11.67 -3.42 -11.37
C GLN A 4 -10.37 -4.13 -11.75
N PRO A 5 -9.31 -4.05 -10.94
CA PRO A 5 -8.08 -4.79 -11.18
C PRO A 5 -8.33 -6.29 -11.09
N ASN A 6 -7.59 -7.08 -11.87
CA ASN A 6 -7.54 -8.51 -11.66
C ASN A 6 -6.69 -8.81 -10.41
N VAL A 7 -7.33 -9.27 -9.33
CA VAL A 7 -6.65 -9.52 -8.05
C VAL A 7 -6.43 -11.01 -7.84
N ARG A 8 -5.20 -11.39 -7.55
CA ARG A 8 -4.80 -12.75 -7.12
C ARG A 8 -4.17 -12.68 -5.74
N VAL A 9 -4.62 -13.53 -4.84
CA VAL A 9 -4.04 -13.73 -3.52
C VAL A 9 -3.42 -15.12 -3.47
N ILE A 10 -2.10 -15.19 -3.32
CA ILE A 10 -1.37 -16.44 -3.14
C ILE A 10 -1.16 -16.61 -1.64
N ASP A 11 -2.02 -17.42 -1.04
CA ASP A 11 -2.08 -17.70 0.39
C ASP A 11 -1.49 -19.08 0.65
N ALA A 12 -0.29 -19.10 1.20
CA ALA A 12 0.42 -20.32 1.54
C ALA A 12 1.31 -20.09 2.76
N ILE A 13 1.68 -21.15 3.46
CA ILE A 13 2.46 -21.06 4.69
C ILE A 13 3.79 -20.33 4.50
N MET A 14 4.34 -19.82 5.59
CA MET A 14 5.66 -19.18 5.58
C MET A 14 6.72 -20.19 5.15
N GLY A 15 7.64 -19.77 4.27
CA GLY A 15 8.69 -20.65 3.75
C GLY A 15 8.28 -21.54 2.57
N SER A 16 7.01 -21.55 2.13
CA SER A 16 6.53 -22.34 0.98
C SER A 16 7.13 -21.92 -0.38
N GLY A 17 7.88 -20.82 -0.44
CA GLY A 17 8.51 -20.36 -1.66
C GLY A 17 7.66 -19.41 -2.52
N LYS A 18 6.63 -18.76 -1.96
CA LYS A 18 5.80 -17.76 -2.67
C LYS A 18 6.63 -16.71 -3.40
N THR A 19 7.54 -16.06 -2.70
CA THR A 19 8.42 -15.02 -3.28
C THR A 19 9.33 -15.62 -4.36
N THR A 20 9.84 -16.85 -4.16
CA THR A 20 10.64 -17.56 -5.18
C THR A 20 9.81 -17.88 -6.43
N HIS A 21 8.53 -18.28 -6.27
CA HIS A 21 7.62 -18.50 -7.39
C HIS A 21 7.46 -17.22 -8.23
N ILE A 22 7.22 -16.08 -7.58
CA ILE A 22 7.11 -14.78 -8.26
C ILE A 22 8.43 -14.36 -8.93
N ILE A 23 9.57 -14.53 -8.26
CA ILE A 23 10.88 -14.25 -8.86
C ILE A 23 11.05 -15.03 -10.16
N ASN A 24 10.74 -16.33 -10.15
CA ASN A 24 10.81 -17.16 -11.34
C ASN A 24 9.83 -16.70 -12.43
N GLN A 25 8.59 -16.35 -12.06
CA GLN A 25 7.60 -15.82 -12.99
C GLN A 25 8.11 -14.54 -13.66
N LEU A 26 8.64 -13.59 -12.90
CA LEU A 26 9.14 -12.31 -13.40
C LEU A 26 10.39 -12.47 -14.29
N ASN A 27 11.32 -13.37 -13.91
CA ASN A 27 12.49 -13.67 -14.73
C ASN A 27 12.13 -14.38 -16.05
N ASN A 28 10.98 -15.05 -16.12
CA ASN A 28 10.48 -15.71 -17.33
C ASN A 28 9.43 -14.89 -18.09
N GLU A 29 9.09 -13.68 -17.63
CA GLU A 29 8.11 -12.83 -18.32
C GLU A 29 8.61 -12.46 -19.73
N LYS A 30 7.80 -12.72 -20.73
CA LYS A 30 8.15 -12.50 -22.14
C LYS A 30 7.70 -11.15 -22.68
N ASP A 31 6.67 -10.57 -22.08
CA ASP A 31 6.14 -9.29 -22.50
C ASP A 31 6.98 -8.14 -21.93
N LEU A 32 7.79 -7.53 -22.79
CA LEU A 32 8.64 -6.39 -22.42
C LEU A 32 7.87 -5.07 -22.20
N ASN A 33 6.58 -5.04 -22.57
CA ASN A 33 5.74 -3.85 -22.37
C ASN A 33 5.10 -3.81 -20.98
N LYS A 34 5.14 -4.93 -20.23
CA LYS A 34 4.65 -4.93 -18.85
C LYS A 34 5.53 -4.09 -17.96
N ARG A 35 4.90 -3.40 -17.02
CA ARG A 35 5.54 -2.59 -16.00
C ARG A 35 5.09 -3.10 -14.63
N PHE A 36 6.06 -3.30 -13.77
CA PHE A 36 5.83 -3.86 -12.45
C PHE A 36 6.18 -2.86 -11.36
N LEU A 37 5.31 -2.78 -10.36
CA LEU A 37 5.59 -2.18 -9.07
C LEU A 37 5.62 -3.30 -8.03
N ILE A 38 6.78 -3.55 -7.44
CA ILE A 38 6.94 -4.55 -6.38
C ILE A 38 6.98 -3.82 -5.04
N VAL A 39 6.18 -4.30 -4.09
CA VAL A 39 6.03 -3.69 -2.77
C VAL A 39 6.44 -4.70 -1.71
N THR A 40 7.41 -4.35 -0.88
CA THR A 40 8.00 -5.23 0.15
C THR A 40 7.93 -4.58 1.53
N PRO A 41 7.82 -5.37 2.63
CA PRO A 41 7.74 -4.79 3.97
C PRO A 41 9.04 -4.11 4.43
N TYR A 42 10.21 -4.57 3.98
CA TYR A 42 11.50 -4.16 4.52
C TYR A 42 12.48 -3.65 3.46
N LEU A 43 13.25 -2.62 3.80
CA LEU A 43 14.31 -2.08 2.95
C LEU A 43 15.37 -3.14 2.58
N LYS A 44 15.69 -4.06 3.50
CA LYS A 44 16.66 -5.16 3.23
C LYS A 44 16.22 -6.11 2.13
N GLU A 45 14.92 -6.22 1.89
CA GLU A 45 14.37 -7.06 0.82
C GLU A 45 14.57 -6.42 -0.55
N ILE A 46 14.76 -5.10 -0.61
CA ILE A 46 14.99 -4.36 -1.85
C ILE A 46 16.24 -4.88 -2.55
N ASP A 47 17.37 -4.94 -1.85
CA ASP A 47 18.64 -5.41 -2.43
C ASP A 47 18.52 -6.86 -2.90
N ARG A 48 17.95 -7.72 -2.05
CA ARG A 48 17.73 -9.14 -2.37
C ARG A 48 16.88 -9.36 -3.61
N LEU A 49 15.76 -8.62 -3.73
CA LEU A 49 14.86 -8.75 -4.87
C LEU A 49 15.48 -8.17 -6.14
N ASN A 50 16.23 -7.08 -6.03
CA ASN A 50 16.94 -6.48 -7.16
C ASN A 50 17.96 -7.45 -7.75
N GLU A 51 18.75 -8.12 -6.90
CA GLU A 51 19.69 -9.16 -7.32
C GLU A 51 18.97 -10.40 -7.89
N ALA A 52 17.82 -10.79 -7.30
CA ALA A 52 17.10 -11.99 -7.70
C ALA A 52 16.30 -11.82 -9.01
N ILE A 53 15.98 -10.58 -9.42
CA ILE A 53 15.17 -10.29 -10.61
C ILE A 53 15.95 -9.38 -11.60
N PRO A 54 17.14 -9.80 -12.06
CA PRO A 54 17.99 -8.98 -12.92
C PRO A 54 17.32 -8.59 -14.24
N ARG A 55 16.38 -9.40 -14.73
CA ARG A 55 15.68 -9.16 -15.98
C ARG A 55 14.88 -7.85 -15.99
N LEU A 56 14.32 -7.45 -14.87
CA LEU A 56 13.46 -6.26 -14.79
C LEU A 56 14.23 -4.96 -14.60
N CYS A 57 15.52 -5.02 -14.24
CA CYS A 57 16.33 -3.83 -13.94
C CYS A 57 15.61 -2.90 -12.96
N LEU A 58 15.12 -3.46 -11.84
CA LEU A 58 14.31 -2.76 -10.85
C LEU A 58 15.01 -1.48 -10.37
N LYS A 59 14.23 -0.44 -10.15
CA LYS A 59 14.68 0.85 -9.60
C LYS A 59 13.95 1.16 -8.31
N SER A 60 14.64 1.77 -7.36
CA SER A 60 14.03 2.21 -6.09
C SER A 60 14.31 3.69 -5.86
N PRO A 61 13.34 4.45 -5.34
CA PRO A 61 13.58 5.85 -4.97
C PRO A 61 14.69 5.97 -3.90
N ASN A 62 15.68 6.83 -4.11
CA ASN A 62 16.87 7.09 -3.25
C ASN A 62 17.91 5.96 -3.16
N GLU A 63 18.07 5.12 -4.16
CA GLU A 63 19.25 4.22 -4.22
C GLU A 63 20.57 4.96 -4.51
N ASP A 64 20.50 6.14 -5.14
CA ASP A 64 21.68 6.85 -5.66
C ASP A 64 22.01 8.19 -4.95
N ALA A 65 21.60 8.40 -3.69
CA ALA A 65 22.11 9.53 -2.94
C ALA A 65 23.52 9.20 -2.41
N PRO A 66 24.63 9.62 -3.08
CA PRO A 66 25.94 9.40 -2.52
C PRO A 66 26.06 10.16 -1.21
N GLU A 67 26.49 9.50 -0.16
CA GLU A 67 26.94 10.09 1.10
C GLU A 67 28.20 10.96 0.89
N THR A 68 28.16 11.90 -0.05
CA THR A 68 29.24 12.85 -0.22
C THR A 68 28.88 14.14 0.50
N SER A 69 29.48 14.25 1.67
CA SER A 69 29.65 15.47 2.46
C SER A 69 30.28 16.59 1.66
N THR A 70 29.52 17.34 0.88
CA THR A 70 29.92 18.67 0.42
C THR A 70 28.74 19.62 0.52
N LYS A 71 29.02 20.79 1.10
CA LYS A 71 28.11 21.84 1.61
C LYS A 71 27.23 22.54 0.56
N ASP A 72 26.93 21.94 -0.56
CA ASP A 72 25.97 22.45 -1.51
C ASP A 72 24.64 21.71 -1.36
N LYS A 73 23.73 22.29 -0.56
CA LYS A 73 22.34 21.87 -0.42
C LYS A 73 21.60 22.03 -1.76
N LYS A 74 21.87 21.19 -2.76
CA LYS A 74 20.85 20.89 -3.74
C LYS A 74 19.71 20.22 -2.97
N LYS A 75 18.50 20.81 -3.05
CA LYS A 75 17.29 20.22 -2.47
C LYS A 75 17.21 18.77 -2.93
N SER A 76 17.45 17.82 -2.03
CA SER A 76 17.23 16.41 -2.33
C SER A 76 15.75 16.23 -2.67
N LYS A 77 15.48 15.57 -3.77
CA LYS A 77 14.10 15.24 -4.16
C LYS A 77 13.48 14.36 -3.07
N SER A 78 12.19 14.49 -2.86
CA SER A 78 11.49 13.56 -1.96
C SER A 78 11.32 12.19 -2.64
N LYS A 79 11.25 11.11 -1.85
CA LYS A 79 10.99 9.75 -2.39
C LYS A 79 9.74 9.68 -3.28
N SER A 80 8.71 10.47 -2.95
CA SER A 80 7.48 10.56 -3.75
C SER A 80 7.72 11.23 -5.11
N GLN A 81 8.62 12.22 -5.19
CA GLN A 81 8.98 12.85 -6.46
C GLN A 81 9.81 11.93 -7.35
N GLU A 82 10.77 11.22 -6.76
CA GLU A 82 11.59 10.23 -7.47
C GLU A 82 10.73 9.08 -7.98
N LEU A 83 9.79 8.58 -7.16
CA LEU A 83 8.82 7.57 -7.58
C LEU A 83 8.01 8.03 -8.80
N LEU A 84 7.53 9.27 -8.80
CA LEU A 84 6.78 9.83 -9.92
C LEU A 84 7.62 9.88 -11.21
N GLU A 85 8.89 10.27 -11.12
CA GLU A 85 9.84 10.28 -12.24
C GLU A 85 10.08 8.86 -12.78
N LEU A 86 10.33 7.89 -11.91
CA LEU A 86 10.52 6.49 -12.32
C LEU A 86 9.30 5.93 -13.05
N ILE A 87 8.09 6.27 -12.59
CA ILE A 87 6.86 5.87 -13.28
C ILE A 87 6.73 6.57 -14.63
N ALA A 88 7.06 7.86 -14.70
CA ALA A 88 7.03 8.62 -15.96
C ALA A 88 7.98 8.02 -17.01
N ASP A 89 9.13 7.52 -16.56
CA ASP A 89 10.17 6.89 -17.39
C ASP A 89 9.92 5.38 -17.64
N ASP A 90 8.71 4.88 -17.36
CA ASP A 90 8.30 3.49 -17.59
C ASP A 90 9.22 2.44 -16.92
N GLN A 91 9.82 2.76 -15.77
CA GLN A 91 10.71 1.85 -15.06
C GLN A 91 9.92 0.77 -14.30
N ASN A 92 10.51 -0.42 -14.15
CA ASN A 92 10.06 -1.39 -13.16
C ASN A 92 10.57 -0.96 -11.80
N ILE A 93 9.70 -0.98 -10.79
CA ILE A 93 9.94 -0.25 -9.55
C ILE A 93 9.79 -1.18 -8.36
N LEU A 94 10.65 -0.99 -7.36
CA LEU A 94 10.62 -1.68 -6.09
C LEU A 94 10.54 -0.66 -4.95
N ILE A 95 9.51 -0.76 -4.10
CA ILE A 95 9.26 0.16 -2.99
C ILE A 95 8.88 -0.58 -1.71
N THR A 96 8.89 0.14 -0.60
CA THR A 96 8.40 -0.38 0.68
C THR A 96 6.89 -0.17 0.87
N HIS A 97 6.27 -0.95 1.77
CA HIS A 97 4.88 -0.76 2.22
C HIS A 97 4.63 0.68 2.69
N SER A 98 5.59 1.27 3.41
CA SER A 98 5.46 2.65 3.90
C SER A 98 5.31 3.66 2.77
N LEU A 99 6.14 3.56 1.72
CA LEU A 99 6.04 4.46 0.57
C LEU A 99 4.77 4.18 -0.24
N PHE A 100 4.38 2.91 -0.38
CA PHE A 100 3.13 2.52 -1.03
C PHE A 100 1.93 3.15 -0.34
N GLY A 101 1.86 3.11 1.00
CA GLY A 101 0.75 3.66 1.79
C GLY A 101 0.59 5.18 1.68
N VAL A 102 1.65 5.92 1.31
CA VAL A 102 1.62 7.40 1.26
C VAL A 102 1.62 7.99 -0.16
N MET A 103 1.43 7.16 -1.19
CA MET A 103 1.42 7.65 -2.58
C MET A 103 0.33 8.70 -2.81
N PRO A 104 0.66 9.87 -3.38
CA PRO A 104 -0.32 10.91 -3.67
C PRO A 104 -1.17 10.57 -4.90
N ALA A 105 -2.34 11.20 -5.04
CA ALA A 105 -3.28 10.98 -6.14
C ALA A 105 -2.65 11.20 -7.54
N SER A 106 -1.70 12.11 -7.68
CA SER A 106 -0.98 12.34 -8.95
C SER A 106 -0.18 11.10 -9.39
N THR A 107 0.44 10.40 -8.44
CA THR A 107 1.16 9.13 -8.70
C THR A 107 0.18 8.05 -9.14
N LEU A 108 -0.98 7.94 -8.50
CA LEU A 108 -2.01 6.96 -8.84
C LEU A 108 -2.56 7.18 -10.27
N THR A 109 -2.78 8.43 -10.65
CA THR A 109 -3.22 8.79 -12.00
C THR A 109 -2.21 8.31 -13.06
N LEU A 110 -0.92 8.50 -12.80
CA LEU A 110 0.12 8.09 -13.73
C LEU A 110 0.27 6.57 -13.79
N LEU A 111 0.22 5.87 -12.65
CA LEU A 111 0.22 4.39 -12.59
C LEU A 111 -0.92 3.80 -13.41
N ALA A 112 -2.13 4.36 -13.27
CA ALA A 112 -3.29 3.93 -14.04
C ALA A 112 -3.11 4.16 -15.54
N ALA A 113 -2.59 5.32 -15.95
CA ALA A 113 -2.34 5.64 -17.35
C ALA A 113 -1.28 4.73 -17.99
N LYS A 114 -0.28 4.31 -17.23
CA LYS A 114 0.83 3.44 -17.67
C LYS A 114 0.50 1.95 -17.56
N GLY A 115 -0.59 1.57 -16.89
CA GLY A 115 -1.06 0.19 -16.80
C GLY A 115 -0.13 -0.72 -15.99
N TYR A 116 0.41 -0.24 -14.87
CA TYR A 116 1.27 -1.03 -13.97
C TYR A 116 0.55 -2.23 -13.38
N GLU A 117 1.28 -3.33 -13.24
CA GLU A 117 0.90 -4.49 -12.43
C GLU A 117 1.61 -4.40 -11.07
N VAL A 118 0.90 -4.62 -9.96
CA VAL A 118 1.51 -4.57 -8.63
C VAL A 118 1.64 -5.95 -8.02
N ILE A 119 2.79 -6.19 -7.39
CA ILE A 119 3.06 -7.38 -6.58
C ILE A 119 3.36 -6.92 -5.17
N ILE A 120 2.57 -7.39 -4.22
CA ILE A 120 2.66 -7.01 -2.81
C ILE A 120 3.16 -8.23 -2.03
N ASP A 121 4.38 -8.15 -1.53
CA ASP A 121 4.97 -9.19 -0.69
C ASP A 121 4.52 -8.92 0.76
N GLU A 122 3.73 -9.83 1.28
CA GLU A 122 2.96 -9.77 2.51
C GLU A 122 1.81 -8.73 2.52
N VAL A 123 0.75 -9.05 3.25
CA VAL A 123 -0.34 -8.10 3.50
C VAL A 123 0.17 -6.90 4.28
N PHE A 124 -0.28 -5.73 3.89
CA PHE A 124 0.00 -4.49 4.61
C PHE A 124 -1.25 -3.96 5.30
N GLU A 125 -1.05 -3.03 6.20
CA GLU A 125 -2.13 -2.39 6.94
C GLU A 125 -2.93 -1.45 6.01
N CYS A 126 -4.09 -1.93 5.51
CA CYS A 126 -4.96 -1.13 4.65
C CYS A 126 -5.99 -0.31 5.43
N ALA A 127 -6.22 -0.61 6.70
CA ALA A 127 -7.08 0.16 7.58
C ALA A 127 -6.67 -0.07 9.04
N ARG A 128 -6.70 0.98 9.84
CA ARG A 128 -6.43 0.96 11.28
C ARG A 128 -7.14 2.10 11.99
N GLN A 129 -7.30 1.99 13.29
CA GLN A 129 -7.75 3.11 14.09
C GLN A 129 -6.68 4.23 14.06
N TYR A 130 -7.10 5.46 13.79
CA TYR A 130 -6.22 6.62 13.83
C TYR A 130 -5.76 6.90 15.27
N GLY A 131 -4.51 7.33 15.43
CA GLY A 131 -3.91 7.62 16.74
C GLY A 131 -3.36 6.40 17.48
N THR A 132 -3.33 5.21 16.85
CA THR A 132 -2.79 3.98 17.46
C THR A 132 -1.44 3.52 16.90
N GLY A 133 -0.98 4.14 15.80
CA GLY A 133 0.29 3.83 15.15
C GLY A 133 1.32 4.94 15.29
N ASN A 134 2.05 5.20 14.20
CA ASN A 134 3.01 6.31 14.10
C ASN A 134 2.33 7.63 13.69
N ASP A 135 1.05 7.80 14.02
CA ASP A 135 0.35 9.05 13.76
C ASP A 135 0.92 10.16 14.64
N GLU A 136 1.13 11.34 14.06
CA GLU A 136 1.67 12.50 14.76
C GLU A 136 0.69 13.03 15.82
N MET A 137 -0.58 12.59 15.76
CA MET A 137 -1.65 13.11 16.58
C MET A 137 -2.49 11.97 17.17
N SER A 138 -2.92 12.14 18.42
CA SER A 138 -3.86 11.22 19.05
C SER A 138 -5.28 11.36 18.49
N CYS A 139 -6.10 10.31 18.66
CA CYS A 139 -7.52 10.36 18.33
C CYS A 139 -8.27 11.49 19.07
N TYR A 140 -7.85 11.79 20.30
CA TYR A 140 -8.42 12.86 21.13
C TYR A 140 -8.12 14.25 20.53
N ASP A 141 -6.88 14.51 20.14
CA ASP A 141 -6.49 15.78 19.51
C ASP A 141 -7.23 15.98 18.18
N LEU A 142 -7.36 14.92 17.37
CA LEU A 142 -8.13 14.95 16.14
C LEU A 142 -9.61 15.26 16.39
N SER A 143 -10.20 14.71 17.46
CA SER A 143 -11.57 15.00 17.88
C SER A 143 -11.74 16.49 18.21
N ILE A 144 -10.75 17.10 18.87
CA ILE A 144 -10.77 18.56 19.16
C ILE A 144 -10.79 19.36 17.83
N LEU A 145 -9.94 19.01 16.88
CA LEU A 145 -9.91 19.68 15.57
C LEU A 145 -11.21 19.50 14.80
N PHE A 146 -11.82 18.33 14.87
CA PHE A 146 -13.10 18.01 14.24
C PHE A 146 -14.25 18.84 14.83
N HIS A 147 -14.36 18.90 16.17
CA HIS A 147 -15.37 19.73 16.84
C HIS A 147 -15.17 21.23 16.64
N ASN A 148 -13.93 21.69 16.48
CA ASN A 148 -13.62 23.08 16.15
C ASN A 148 -13.70 23.39 14.66
N LYS A 149 -14.11 22.41 13.82
CA LYS A 149 -14.27 22.55 12.37
C LYS A 149 -12.99 22.98 11.64
N VAL A 150 -11.83 22.59 12.16
CA VAL A 150 -10.55 22.66 11.45
C VAL A 150 -10.49 21.58 10.38
N VAL A 151 -11.02 20.41 10.71
CA VAL A 151 -11.35 19.34 9.76
C VAL A 151 -12.84 19.08 9.80
N THR A 152 -13.44 18.69 8.67
CA THR A 152 -14.87 18.39 8.54
C THR A 152 -15.07 17.08 7.79
N GLU A 153 -16.19 16.42 8.02
CA GLU A 153 -16.59 15.23 7.27
C GLU A 153 -17.25 15.66 5.94
N ASN A 154 -16.84 15.03 4.85
CA ASN A 154 -17.50 15.20 3.56
C ASN A 154 -18.63 14.17 3.36
N ASP A 155 -19.36 14.27 2.25
CA ASP A 155 -20.50 13.40 1.93
C ASP A 155 -20.14 11.91 1.84
N ASP A 156 -18.86 11.57 1.60
CA ASP A 156 -18.37 10.19 1.52
C ASP A 156 -17.87 9.65 2.88
N GLY A 157 -17.92 10.45 3.94
CA GLY A 157 -17.48 10.08 5.29
C GLY A 157 -15.97 10.22 5.52
N TYR A 158 -15.25 10.92 4.63
CA TYR A 158 -13.83 11.23 4.82
C TYR A 158 -13.65 12.60 5.44
N LEU A 159 -12.57 12.77 6.21
CA LEU A 159 -12.17 14.08 6.69
C LEU A 159 -11.54 14.91 5.57
N GLU A 160 -11.94 16.17 5.54
CA GLU A 160 -11.37 17.22 4.72
C GLU A 160 -10.78 18.32 5.60
N TRP A 161 -9.66 18.88 5.16
CA TRP A 161 -9.08 20.04 5.82
C TRP A 161 -9.90 21.30 5.48
N ALA A 162 -10.69 21.76 6.44
CA ALA A 162 -11.60 22.89 6.29
C ALA A 162 -11.00 24.23 6.76
N ASP A 163 -9.74 24.25 7.16
CA ASP A 163 -9.09 25.46 7.67
C ASP A 163 -8.94 26.54 6.60
N HIS A 164 -9.59 27.65 6.81
CA HIS A 164 -9.54 28.82 5.94
C HIS A 164 -8.40 29.78 6.35
N GLY A 165 -7.23 29.26 6.70
CA GLY A 165 -6.05 30.02 7.08
C GLY A 165 -5.97 30.37 8.56
N ARG A 166 -6.75 29.72 9.43
CA ARG A 166 -6.74 29.95 10.87
C ARG A 166 -5.69 29.13 11.62
N VAL A 167 -5.34 27.96 11.09
CA VAL A 167 -4.38 27.04 11.69
C VAL A 167 -3.24 26.80 10.71
N ASP A 168 -2.01 27.00 11.17
CA ASP A 168 -0.84 26.67 10.37
C ASP A 168 -0.72 25.14 10.23
N HIS A 169 -0.93 24.65 9.02
CA HIS A 169 -0.80 23.23 8.67
C HIS A 169 0.65 22.80 8.45
N LYS A 170 1.62 23.65 8.73
CA LYS A 170 3.04 23.30 8.76
C LYS A 170 3.39 22.66 10.10
N GLY A 171 4.40 21.81 10.11
CA GLY A 171 4.78 21.10 11.33
C GLY A 171 3.80 19.98 11.69
N VAL A 172 3.27 19.98 12.91
CA VAL A 172 2.45 18.89 13.49
C VAL A 172 1.21 18.55 12.66
N PHE A 173 0.61 19.52 11.99
CA PHE A 173 -0.60 19.29 11.19
C PHE A 173 -0.32 18.92 9.73
N HIS A 174 0.94 18.86 9.33
CA HIS A 174 1.30 18.60 7.94
C HIS A 174 0.83 17.22 7.47
N GLN A 175 1.11 16.20 8.27
CA GLN A 175 0.69 14.83 7.96
C GLN A 175 -0.83 14.71 7.95
N LEU A 176 -1.51 15.25 8.96
CA LEU A 176 -2.98 15.25 9.00
C LEU A 176 -3.58 15.89 7.75
N LYS A 177 -3.06 17.06 7.35
CA LYS A 177 -3.54 17.72 6.13
C LYS A 177 -3.31 16.85 4.90
N GLN A 178 -2.14 16.22 4.76
CA GLN A 178 -1.88 15.31 3.64
C GLN A 178 -2.82 14.11 3.64
N ASP A 179 -3.13 13.55 4.80
CA ASP A 179 -4.05 12.43 4.92
C ASP A 179 -5.50 12.83 4.58
N CYS A 180 -5.92 14.03 4.96
CA CYS A 180 -7.19 14.60 4.52
C CYS A 180 -7.22 14.82 3.00
N ASP A 181 -6.22 15.50 2.45
CA ASP A 181 -6.11 15.79 1.00
C ASP A 181 -6.10 14.51 0.15
N ASN A 182 -5.59 13.41 0.69
CA ASN A 182 -5.55 12.11 0.02
C ASN A 182 -6.69 11.15 0.44
N ARG A 183 -7.72 11.64 1.15
CA ARG A 183 -8.90 10.87 1.58
C ARG A 183 -8.55 9.60 2.35
N ARG A 184 -7.68 9.73 3.35
CA ARG A 184 -7.18 8.60 4.14
C ARG A 184 -7.80 8.49 5.51
N ILE A 185 -8.47 9.51 6.00
CA ILE A 185 -9.08 9.49 7.34
C ILE A 185 -10.59 9.49 7.20
N ARG A 186 -11.22 8.43 7.70
CA ARG A 186 -12.67 8.29 7.79
C ARG A 186 -13.12 8.50 9.22
N VAL A 187 -14.23 9.20 9.38
CA VAL A 187 -14.88 9.35 10.69
C VAL A 187 -16.05 8.39 10.82
N LYS A 188 -16.22 7.80 11.99
CA LYS A 188 -17.42 7.08 12.38
C LYS A 188 -17.99 7.74 13.63
N PRO A 189 -19.07 8.51 13.50
CA PRO A 189 -19.72 9.13 14.65
C PRO A 189 -20.19 8.04 15.64
N THR A 190 -19.93 8.24 16.92
CA THR A 190 -20.45 7.36 17.95
C THR A 190 -21.90 7.73 18.26
N ALA A 191 -22.80 6.75 18.13
CA ALA A 191 -24.25 6.95 18.32
C ALA A 191 -24.69 7.20 19.77
N LYS A 192 -23.77 7.29 20.74
CA LYS A 192 -24.09 7.51 22.16
C LYS A 192 -23.89 8.98 22.51
N ALA A 193 -24.98 9.69 22.68
CA ALA A 193 -25.04 11.11 23.04
C ALA A 193 -24.27 11.53 24.31
N ASP A 194 -23.88 10.59 25.18
CA ASP A 194 -23.29 10.88 26.48
C ASP A 194 -21.77 10.73 26.56
N LYS A 195 -21.10 10.21 25.54
CA LYS A 195 -19.62 10.17 25.45
C LYS A 195 -19.20 10.35 23.99
N GLN A 196 -19.04 11.59 23.63
CA GLN A 196 -18.57 12.04 22.33
C GLN A 196 -17.09 11.72 22.13
N THR A 197 -16.79 10.47 21.83
CA THR A 197 -15.50 10.10 21.26
C THR A 197 -15.76 9.62 19.85
N ASP A 198 -15.62 10.52 18.89
CA ASP A 198 -15.65 10.14 17.49
C ASP A 198 -14.51 9.14 17.25
N MET A 199 -14.79 8.13 16.44
CA MET A 199 -13.76 7.16 16.05
C MET A 199 -13.26 7.53 14.68
N PHE A 200 -11.94 7.68 14.57
CA PHE A 200 -11.27 7.97 13.31
C PHE A 200 -10.48 6.74 12.87
N PHE A 201 -10.52 6.48 11.57
CA PHE A 201 -9.82 5.37 10.94
C PHE A 201 -8.94 5.91 9.83
N TRP A 202 -7.68 5.53 9.85
CA TRP A 202 -6.84 5.66 8.67
C TRP A 202 -7.12 4.48 7.75
N GLU A 203 -7.32 4.72 6.47
CA GLU A 203 -7.48 3.68 5.47
C GLU A 203 -6.78 4.03 4.16
N LEU A 204 -6.32 3.01 3.47
CA LEU A 204 -5.78 3.17 2.13
C LEU A 204 -6.92 3.59 1.19
N PRO A 205 -6.77 4.64 0.37
CA PRO A 205 -7.77 4.97 -0.63
C PRO A 205 -7.99 3.80 -1.59
N VAL A 206 -9.24 3.36 -1.78
CA VAL A 206 -9.57 2.24 -2.67
C VAL A 206 -9.12 2.50 -4.12
N ASP A 207 -9.10 3.76 -4.53
CA ASP A 207 -8.63 4.17 -5.86
C ASP A 207 -7.14 3.87 -6.07
N GLN A 208 -6.37 3.74 -4.98
CA GLN A 208 -4.98 3.31 -5.08
C GLN A 208 -4.86 1.87 -5.60
N LEU A 209 -5.70 0.96 -5.14
CA LEU A 209 -5.72 -0.40 -5.67
C LEU A 209 -6.29 -0.43 -7.10
N LYS A 210 -7.30 0.38 -7.39
CA LYS A 210 -7.89 0.48 -8.73
C LYS A 210 -6.98 1.12 -9.77
N ALA A 211 -5.88 1.76 -9.36
CA ALA A 211 -4.90 2.33 -10.27
C ALA A 211 -4.05 1.27 -11.00
N PHE A 212 -4.10 0.02 -10.57
CA PHE A 212 -3.31 -1.06 -11.15
C PHE A 212 -4.13 -1.92 -12.12
N LYS A 213 -3.46 -2.40 -13.18
CA LYS A 213 -4.04 -3.35 -14.13
C LYS A 213 -4.31 -4.70 -13.48
N SER A 214 -3.37 -5.16 -12.67
CA SER A 214 -3.51 -6.38 -11.86
C SER A 214 -2.79 -6.23 -10.51
N ILE A 215 -3.26 -7.00 -9.53
CA ILE A 215 -2.69 -7.03 -8.18
C ILE A 215 -2.39 -8.49 -7.83
N THR A 216 -1.17 -8.78 -7.39
CA THR A 216 -0.81 -10.08 -6.82
C THR A 216 -0.36 -9.85 -5.38
N VAL A 217 -1.05 -10.47 -4.42
CA VAL A 217 -0.71 -10.41 -2.99
C VAL A 217 -0.15 -11.76 -2.57
N LEU A 218 1.04 -11.75 -1.98
CA LEU A 218 1.65 -12.94 -1.38
C LEU A 218 1.43 -12.88 0.13
N THR A 219 0.83 -13.88 0.72
CA THR A 219 0.49 -13.83 2.14
C THR A 219 0.42 -15.20 2.79
N TYR A 220 0.20 -15.19 4.09
CA TYR A 220 -0.23 -16.33 4.87
C TYR A 220 -1.43 -15.93 5.74
N MET A 221 -2.44 -16.80 5.84
CA MET A 221 -3.68 -16.56 6.58
C MET A 221 -4.47 -15.33 6.08
N PHE A 222 -4.63 -15.19 4.77
CA PHE A 222 -5.39 -14.08 4.19
C PHE A 222 -6.78 -13.94 4.79
N ASP A 223 -7.44 -15.05 5.08
CA ASP A 223 -8.78 -15.08 5.64
C ASP A 223 -8.91 -14.38 7.01
N ALA A 224 -7.84 -14.29 7.77
CA ALA A 224 -7.79 -13.58 9.05
C ALA A 224 -7.27 -12.12 8.92
N SER A 225 -6.91 -11.68 7.70
CA SER A 225 -6.29 -10.37 7.50
C SER A 225 -7.29 -9.22 7.42
N VAL A 226 -6.84 -8.03 7.84
CA VAL A 226 -7.58 -6.77 7.64
C VAL A 226 -7.78 -6.50 6.15
N MET A 227 -6.84 -6.89 5.29
CA MET A 227 -6.93 -6.70 3.85
C MET A 227 -8.13 -7.45 3.24
N ARG A 228 -8.44 -8.67 3.70
CA ARG A 228 -9.64 -9.39 3.26
C ARG A 228 -10.92 -8.65 3.64
N ALA A 229 -11.00 -8.16 4.87
CA ALA A 229 -12.15 -7.37 5.31
C ALA A 229 -12.28 -6.08 4.47
N TYR A 230 -11.17 -5.42 4.20
CA TYR A 230 -11.10 -4.25 3.34
C TYR A 230 -11.56 -4.56 1.90
N PHE A 231 -11.10 -5.64 1.27
CA PHE A 231 -11.54 -6.05 -0.06
C PHE A 231 -13.06 -6.27 -0.12
N ARG A 232 -13.62 -6.93 0.90
CA ARG A 232 -15.07 -7.13 1.01
C ARG A 232 -15.84 -5.81 1.15
N CYS A 233 -15.36 -4.89 1.98
CA CYS A 233 -16.01 -3.59 2.19
C CYS A 233 -16.08 -2.78 0.89
N TYR A 234 -15.07 -2.89 0.04
CA TYR A 234 -15.00 -2.13 -1.22
C TYR A 234 -15.40 -2.92 -2.47
N GLY A 235 -15.93 -4.13 -2.30
CA GLY A 235 -16.37 -4.98 -3.42
C GLY A 235 -15.25 -5.35 -4.39
N ILE A 236 -14.03 -5.55 -3.87
CA ILE A 236 -12.89 -6.02 -4.66
C ILE A 236 -12.94 -7.54 -4.69
N ASP A 237 -13.15 -8.12 -5.87
CA ASP A 237 -13.11 -9.56 -6.09
C ASP A 237 -11.67 -10.04 -6.25
N TRP A 238 -11.39 -11.27 -5.79
CA TRP A 238 -10.05 -11.87 -5.91
C TRP A 238 -10.12 -13.36 -6.19
N GLN A 239 -9.10 -13.87 -6.87
CA GLN A 239 -8.80 -15.28 -6.94
C GLN A 239 -7.98 -15.68 -5.71
N HIS A 240 -8.49 -16.63 -4.92
CA HIS A 240 -7.77 -17.16 -3.77
C HIS A 240 -7.02 -18.43 -4.20
N LEU A 241 -5.70 -18.37 -4.16
CA LEU A 241 -4.79 -19.39 -4.66
C LEU A 241 -3.87 -19.86 -3.53
N SER A 242 -3.39 -21.08 -3.63
CA SER A 242 -2.29 -21.60 -2.80
C SER A 242 -1.16 -22.10 -3.69
N LEU A 243 -0.01 -22.36 -3.06
CA LEU A 243 1.19 -22.87 -3.72
C LEU A 243 1.47 -24.27 -3.19
N THR A 244 1.50 -25.26 -4.08
CA THR A 244 1.83 -26.65 -3.72
C THR A 244 3.32 -26.83 -3.44
N GLY A 245 3.71 -27.96 -2.84
CA GLY A 245 5.12 -28.32 -2.63
C GLY A 245 5.95 -28.31 -3.93
N ASP A 246 5.34 -28.60 -5.07
CA ASP A 246 5.94 -28.53 -6.41
C ASP A 246 5.92 -27.11 -6.99
N ARG A 247 5.47 -26.12 -6.21
CA ARG A 247 5.34 -24.70 -6.57
C ARG A 247 4.36 -24.41 -7.71
N GLU A 248 3.33 -25.22 -7.82
CA GLU A 248 2.22 -24.98 -8.73
C GLU A 248 1.12 -24.19 -8.02
N LEU A 249 0.50 -23.24 -8.75
CA LEU A 249 -0.64 -22.48 -8.24
C LEU A 249 -1.91 -23.31 -8.39
N VAL A 250 -2.63 -23.47 -7.29
CA VAL A 250 -3.91 -24.17 -7.23
C VAL A 250 -4.94 -23.31 -6.51
N SER A 251 -6.22 -23.62 -6.68
CA SER A 251 -7.26 -22.97 -5.89
C SER A 251 -7.04 -23.25 -4.41
N TRP A 252 -7.10 -22.21 -3.60
CA TRP A 252 -6.91 -22.32 -2.16
C TRP A 252 -8.01 -23.18 -1.51
N SER A 253 -7.63 -24.01 -0.54
CA SER A 253 -8.55 -24.73 0.33
C SER A 253 -7.88 -25.06 1.67
N HIS A 254 -8.66 -25.20 2.74
CA HIS A 254 -8.16 -25.60 4.06
C HIS A 254 -7.43 -26.95 4.06
N ALA A 255 -7.79 -27.87 3.15
CA ALA A 255 -7.13 -29.17 3.03
C ALA A 255 -5.70 -29.05 2.50
N ILE A 256 -5.46 -28.11 1.58
CA ILE A 256 -4.12 -27.85 1.02
C ILE A 256 -3.25 -27.21 2.10
N GLU A 257 -3.74 -26.21 2.82
CA GLU A 257 -3.03 -25.55 3.91
C GLU A 257 -2.59 -26.55 4.99
N ALA A 258 -3.48 -27.49 5.37
CA ALA A 258 -3.17 -28.54 6.34
C ALA A 258 -2.08 -29.50 5.84
N SER A 259 -2.09 -29.88 4.56
CA SER A 259 -1.10 -30.77 3.96
C SER A 259 0.28 -30.10 3.84
N GLU A 260 0.34 -28.81 3.55
CA GLU A 260 1.58 -28.03 3.49
C GLU A 260 2.21 -27.89 4.87
N ALA A 261 1.41 -27.62 5.91
CA ALA A 261 1.89 -27.55 7.28
C ALA A 261 2.55 -28.85 7.77
N GLN A 262 2.06 -30.03 7.30
CA GLN A 262 2.65 -31.32 7.63
C GLN A 262 3.97 -31.61 6.88
N SER A 263 4.17 -30.98 5.72
CA SER A 263 5.38 -31.21 4.90
C SER A 263 6.60 -30.40 5.34
N ILE A 264 6.42 -29.41 6.21
CA ILE A 264 7.47 -28.50 6.69
C ILE A 264 7.85 -28.83 8.17
N ALA A 265 7.04 -29.60 8.88
CA ALA A 265 7.32 -30.06 10.24
C ALA A 265 8.25 -31.29 10.23
#